data_a1b58c4749b4ee65bdb9c51153e39ad4
#
_entry.id   a1b58c4749b4ee65bdb9c51153e39ad4
#
_cell.length_a   1.000
_cell.length_b   1.000
_cell.length_c   1.000
_cell.angle_alpha   90.00
_cell.angle_beta   90.00
_cell.angle_gamma   90.00
#
_symmetry.space_group_name_H-M   'P 1'
#
loop_
_entity.id
_entity.type
_entity.pdbx_description
1 polymer ?
#
loop_
_entity_poly.entity_id
_entity_poly.type
_entity_poly.pdbx_seq_one_letter_code
_entity_poly.pdbx_strand_id
1 'polypeptide(L)'
;MRPLTQDLSIFNQLDFERPPVGVKFQFFRPQSMKPMDAQKNLSFCEMLKETWEADEPFYFGKENNEACVGKILLGMDAMEPFAESGQIGERLGIFQEARANYIFYQYVPKFEKGIINYVAFSPLEKLTFEPDVLIITATHGQAEIVMRAMTYSTGELYQSRTTPVMGCAWIYIYPFQSGKVNFIVPEMVHGMKGRELSADDSILISIPYHWIPVMTQNLKEMQMHLPSHAGKEEYLAEFGGILGGLAEKSKRP
;
A
#
# COMPACT_ATOMS: atom_id res chain seq x y z
N MET A 1 9.26 -13.52 -14.52
CA MET A 1 9.45 -12.64 -13.34
C MET A 1 10.89 -12.79 -12.86
N ARG A 2 11.51 -11.71 -12.34
CA ARG A 2 12.82 -11.82 -11.68
C ARG A 2 12.62 -12.55 -10.35
N PRO A 3 13.51 -13.49 -9.97
CA PRO A 3 13.43 -14.16 -8.69
C PRO A 3 13.68 -13.17 -7.54
N LEU A 4 13.05 -13.42 -6.40
CA LEU A 4 13.28 -12.62 -5.18
C LEU A 4 14.72 -12.84 -4.71
N THR A 5 15.46 -11.76 -4.56
CA THR A 5 16.87 -11.78 -4.10
C THR A 5 17.03 -11.21 -2.70
N GLN A 6 16.09 -10.37 -2.28
CA GLN A 6 16.09 -9.69 -0.98
C GLN A 6 15.46 -10.57 0.10
N ASP A 7 16.11 -10.68 1.26
CA ASP A 7 15.53 -11.28 2.46
C ASP A 7 14.51 -10.32 3.08
N LEU A 8 13.25 -10.76 3.13
CA LEU A 8 12.12 -10.01 3.68
C LEU A 8 11.66 -10.52 5.05
N SER A 9 12.36 -11.50 5.63
CA SER A 9 11.97 -12.16 6.88
C SER A 9 11.86 -11.21 8.07
N ILE A 10 12.54 -10.05 8.01
CA ILE A 10 12.46 -9.02 9.06
C ILE A 10 11.03 -8.50 9.25
N PHE A 11 10.21 -8.46 8.21
CA PHE A 11 8.82 -8.04 8.32
C PHE A 11 7.96 -8.98 9.17
N ASN A 12 8.33 -10.26 9.29
CA ASN A 12 7.62 -11.22 10.15
C ASN A 12 7.78 -10.90 11.64
N GLN A 13 8.81 -10.11 12.04
CA GLN A 13 9.00 -9.69 13.41
C GLN A 13 7.98 -8.62 13.87
N LEU A 14 7.25 -8.02 12.94
CA LEU A 14 6.25 -7.01 13.25
C LEU A 14 4.87 -7.59 13.55
N ASP A 15 4.73 -8.92 13.46
CA ASP A 15 3.52 -9.68 13.84
C ASP A 15 2.24 -9.08 13.26
N PHE A 16 2.23 -8.85 11.95
CA PHE A 16 1.06 -8.33 11.25
C PHE A 16 -0.09 -9.34 11.31
N GLU A 17 -1.30 -8.87 11.57
CA GLU A 17 -2.51 -9.71 11.55
C GLU A 17 -2.72 -10.37 10.17
N ARG A 18 -2.35 -9.64 9.11
CA ARG A 18 -2.39 -10.12 7.72
C ARG A 18 -0.99 -10.09 7.12
N PRO A 19 -0.54 -11.16 6.47
CA PRO A 19 0.78 -11.15 5.85
C PRO A 19 0.89 -10.06 4.79
N PRO A 20 2.05 -9.39 4.67
CA PRO A 20 2.29 -8.46 3.58
C PRO A 20 2.10 -9.13 2.21
N VAL A 21 1.65 -8.37 1.23
CA VAL A 21 1.34 -8.87 -0.12
C VAL A 21 2.29 -8.27 -1.15
N GLY A 22 3.03 -9.11 -1.84
CA GLY A 22 3.83 -8.74 -3.00
C GLY A 22 2.96 -8.63 -4.25
N VAL A 23 3.04 -7.50 -4.95
CA VAL A 23 2.27 -7.21 -6.16
C VAL A 23 3.21 -6.95 -7.32
N LYS A 24 2.93 -7.56 -8.49
CA LYS A 24 3.73 -7.36 -9.69
C LYS A 24 2.87 -7.16 -10.93
N PHE A 25 3.13 -6.06 -11.64
CA PHE A 25 2.50 -5.75 -12.91
C PHE A 25 3.18 -6.45 -14.07
N GLN A 26 2.41 -7.01 -14.99
CA GLN A 26 2.95 -7.82 -16.09
C GLN A 26 2.23 -7.57 -17.42
N PHE A 27 3.02 -7.56 -18.48
CA PHE A 27 2.49 -7.60 -19.84
C PHE A 27 2.15 -9.02 -20.28
N PHE A 28 3.05 -9.99 -19.96
CA PHE A 28 2.87 -11.40 -20.30
C PHE A 28 2.23 -12.17 -19.15
N ARG A 29 1.44 -13.18 -19.52
CA ARG A 29 0.79 -14.08 -18.57
C ARG A 29 1.82 -14.80 -17.70
N PRO A 30 1.67 -14.78 -16.35
CA PRO A 30 2.51 -15.58 -15.46
C PRO A 30 2.31 -17.07 -15.70
N GLN A 31 3.40 -17.79 -16.01
CA GLN A 31 3.33 -19.22 -16.33
C GLN A 31 3.31 -20.13 -15.09
N SER A 32 3.89 -19.67 -13.99
CA SER A 32 4.05 -20.43 -12.75
C SER A 32 2.98 -20.18 -11.69
N MET A 33 1.94 -19.42 -12.02
CA MET A 33 0.86 -19.06 -11.10
C MET A 33 -0.49 -19.48 -11.64
N LYS A 34 -1.42 -19.77 -10.72
CA LYS A 34 -2.82 -20.00 -11.08
C LYS A 34 -3.53 -18.67 -11.37
N PRO A 35 -4.50 -18.65 -12.30
CA PRO A 35 -5.37 -17.50 -12.43
C PRO A 35 -6.24 -17.35 -11.18
N MET A 36 -6.69 -16.13 -10.89
CA MET A 36 -7.78 -15.90 -9.96
C MET A 36 -9.00 -16.72 -10.41
N ASP A 37 -9.77 -17.23 -9.45
CA ASP A 37 -10.99 -17.98 -9.74
C ASP A 37 -11.94 -17.12 -10.62
N ALA A 38 -12.30 -17.65 -11.78
CA ALA A 38 -13.15 -16.96 -12.75
C ALA A 38 -14.60 -16.74 -12.26
N GLN A 39 -15.03 -17.48 -11.24
CA GLN A 39 -16.36 -17.30 -10.65
C GLN A 39 -16.41 -16.11 -9.65
N LYS A 40 -15.27 -15.66 -9.16
CA LYS A 40 -15.17 -14.51 -8.27
C LYS A 40 -15.27 -13.22 -9.08
N ASN A 41 -16.11 -12.30 -8.62
CA ASN A 41 -16.27 -10.96 -9.16
C ASN A 41 -15.86 -9.94 -8.10
N LEU A 42 -14.55 -9.79 -7.91
CA LEU A 42 -13.95 -8.95 -6.89
C LEU A 42 -13.52 -7.60 -7.48
N SER A 43 -13.56 -6.55 -6.70
CA SER A 43 -12.88 -5.31 -7.05
C SER A 43 -11.36 -5.47 -6.94
N PHE A 44 -10.61 -4.64 -7.64
CA PHE A 44 -9.15 -4.71 -7.59
C PHE A 44 -8.58 -4.47 -6.16
N CYS A 45 -9.27 -3.72 -5.32
CA CYS A 45 -8.90 -3.57 -3.91
C CYS A 45 -9.03 -4.88 -3.12
N GLU A 46 -10.04 -5.70 -3.42
CA GLU A 46 -10.29 -6.97 -2.74
C GLU A 46 -9.28 -8.05 -3.10
N MET A 47 -8.39 -7.83 -4.08
CA MET A 47 -7.29 -8.75 -4.38
C MET A 47 -6.33 -8.94 -3.20
N LEU A 48 -6.22 -7.94 -2.29
CA LEU A 48 -5.49 -8.13 -1.03
C LEU A 48 -6.17 -9.17 -0.15
N LYS A 49 -7.49 -9.01 0.07
CA LYS A 49 -8.29 -9.94 0.86
C LYS A 49 -8.25 -11.35 0.26
N GLU A 50 -8.40 -11.44 -1.06
CA GLU A 50 -8.27 -12.72 -1.77
C GLU A 50 -6.91 -13.37 -1.55
N THR A 51 -5.82 -12.59 -1.51
CA THR A 51 -4.48 -13.12 -1.28
C THR A 51 -4.34 -13.71 0.12
N TRP A 52 -4.95 -13.11 1.13
CA TRP A 52 -4.94 -13.63 2.50
C TRP A 52 -5.80 -14.88 2.65
N GLU A 53 -6.98 -14.89 2.02
CA GLU A 53 -7.93 -16.01 2.12
C GLU A 53 -7.47 -17.24 1.33
N ALA A 54 -6.92 -17.04 0.14
CA ALA A 54 -6.42 -18.13 -0.69
C ALA A 54 -5.11 -18.71 -0.14
N ASP A 55 -4.33 -17.89 0.56
CA ASP A 55 -2.99 -18.21 1.04
C ASP A 55 -2.09 -18.86 -0.03
N GLU A 56 -2.28 -18.46 -1.30
CA GLU A 56 -1.51 -18.96 -2.45
C GLU A 56 -1.29 -17.85 -3.46
N PRO A 57 -0.13 -17.83 -4.16
CA PRO A 57 0.10 -16.89 -5.24
C PRO A 57 -0.88 -17.10 -6.40
N PHE A 58 -1.47 -16.02 -6.89
CA PHE A 58 -2.34 -16.03 -8.07
C PHE A 58 -2.10 -14.80 -8.95
N TYR A 59 -2.65 -14.80 -10.15
CA TYR A 59 -2.71 -13.60 -10.98
C TYR A 59 -4.15 -13.24 -11.36
N PHE A 60 -4.38 -11.93 -11.41
CA PHE A 60 -5.55 -11.31 -12.01
C PHE A 60 -5.18 -10.88 -13.44
N GLY A 61 -6.02 -11.17 -14.42
CA GLY A 61 -5.78 -10.87 -15.83
C GLY A 61 -6.93 -10.11 -16.48
N LYS A 62 -6.67 -9.56 -17.66
CA LYS A 62 -7.68 -8.85 -18.44
C LYS A 62 -8.94 -9.69 -18.75
N GLU A 63 -8.80 -11.02 -18.73
CA GLU A 63 -9.90 -11.97 -18.93
C GLU A 63 -10.82 -12.15 -17.72
N ASN A 64 -10.38 -11.77 -16.52
CA ASN A 64 -11.18 -11.87 -15.30
C ASN A 64 -12.28 -10.78 -15.27
N ASN A 65 -13.40 -11.09 -14.63
CA ASN A 65 -14.39 -10.07 -14.26
C ASN A 65 -13.88 -9.23 -13.10
N GLU A 66 -14.33 -7.98 -13.02
CA GLU A 66 -13.96 -7.06 -11.95
C GLU A 66 -15.15 -6.16 -11.58
N ALA A 67 -15.46 -6.11 -10.29
CA ALA A 67 -16.66 -5.47 -9.74
C ALA A 67 -16.52 -3.94 -9.52
N CYS A 68 -15.50 -3.30 -10.09
CA CYS A 68 -15.22 -1.87 -9.88
C CYS A 68 -14.53 -1.25 -11.12
N VAL A 69 -13.53 -0.40 -10.88
CA VAL A 69 -12.80 0.35 -11.91
C VAL A 69 -11.31 0.00 -12.01
N GLY A 70 -10.89 -1.07 -11.35
CA GLY A 70 -9.48 -1.48 -11.30
C GLY A 70 -8.90 -1.77 -12.68
N LYS A 71 -9.63 -2.49 -13.53
CA LYS A 71 -9.20 -2.78 -14.91
C LYS A 71 -9.03 -1.52 -15.76
N ILE A 72 -9.87 -0.52 -15.53
CA ILE A 72 -9.76 0.78 -16.20
C ILE A 72 -8.47 1.49 -15.77
N LEU A 73 -8.19 1.51 -14.47
CA LEU A 73 -6.97 2.12 -13.92
C LEU A 73 -5.69 1.39 -14.36
N LEU A 74 -5.78 0.07 -14.55
CA LEU A 74 -4.71 -0.76 -15.09
C LEU A 74 -4.53 -0.64 -16.62
N GLY A 75 -5.40 0.11 -17.31
CA GLY A 75 -5.36 0.23 -18.76
C GLY A 75 -5.81 -1.05 -19.50
N MET A 76 -6.49 -1.97 -18.81
CA MET A 76 -7.04 -3.19 -19.41
C MET A 76 -8.36 -2.96 -20.13
N ASP A 77 -9.20 -2.06 -19.59
CA ASP A 77 -10.49 -1.68 -20.12
C ASP A 77 -10.59 -0.17 -20.35
N ALA A 78 -11.51 0.24 -21.21
CA ALA A 78 -11.84 1.67 -21.38
C ALA A 78 -12.88 2.11 -20.33
N MET A 79 -12.80 3.37 -19.92
CA MET A 79 -13.86 3.95 -19.08
C MET A 79 -15.09 4.25 -19.94
N GLU A 80 -16.24 3.82 -19.46
CA GLU A 80 -17.52 4.18 -20.10
C GLU A 80 -17.76 5.70 -20.01
N PRO A 81 -18.34 6.33 -21.05
CA PRO A 81 -18.55 7.80 -21.08
C PRO A 81 -19.33 8.33 -19.87
N PHE A 82 -20.30 7.58 -19.38
CA PHE A 82 -21.06 7.95 -18.19
C PHE A 82 -20.19 7.98 -16.94
N ALA A 83 -19.31 7.00 -16.75
CA ALA A 83 -18.36 6.96 -15.65
C ALA A 83 -17.32 8.08 -15.77
N GLU A 84 -16.82 8.32 -16.98
CA GLU A 84 -15.85 9.38 -17.27
C GLU A 84 -16.41 10.78 -16.99
N SER A 85 -17.71 11.00 -17.17
CA SER A 85 -18.36 12.29 -16.93
C SER A 85 -18.34 12.77 -15.46
N GLY A 86 -18.03 11.87 -14.52
CA GLY A 86 -18.05 12.14 -13.09
C GLY A 86 -19.41 11.99 -12.41
N GLN A 87 -20.49 11.67 -13.17
CA GLN A 87 -21.83 11.55 -12.62
C GLN A 87 -21.99 10.47 -11.55
N ILE A 88 -21.14 9.44 -11.56
CA ILE A 88 -21.19 8.38 -10.54
C ILE A 88 -20.90 8.96 -9.15
N GLY A 89 -19.84 9.75 -9.00
CA GLY A 89 -19.49 10.34 -7.72
C GLY A 89 -20.49 11.36 -7.20
N GLU A 90 -21.15 12.11 -8.11
CA GLU A 90 -22.26 13.00 -7.77
C GLU A 90 -23.45 12.19 -7.26
N ARG A 91 -23.90 11.16 -7.98
CA ARG A 91 -25.02 10.30 -7.59
C ARG A 91 -24.82 9.56 -6.28
N LEU A 92 -23.56 9.23 -5.95
CA LEU A 92 -23.19 8.62 -4.67
C LEU A 92 -23.10 9.65 -3.53
N GLY A 93 -23.26 10.94 -3.80
CA GLY A 93 -23.12 12.00 -2.81
C GLY A 93 -21.69 12.24 -2.31
N ILE A 94 -20.67 11.69 -3.01
CA ILE A 94 -19.26 11.86 -2.66
C ILE A 94 -18.76 13.24 -3.13
N PHE A 95 -19.26 13.69 -4.26
CA PHE A 95 -18.97 15.01 -4.83
C PHE A 95 -20.28 15.79 -4.98
N GLN A 96 -20.22 17.11 -4.81
CA GLN A 96 -21.38 17.99 -4.94
C GLN A 96 -21.92 17.99 -6.37
N GLU A 97 -21.04 17.88 -7.37
CA GLU A 97 -21.36 17.92 -8.79
C GLU A 97 -20.44 17.00 -9.60
N ALA A 98 -20.91 16.54 -10.76
CA ALA A 98 -20.16 15.68 -11.66
C ALA A 98 -18.82 16.28 -12.08
N ARG A 99 -18.76 17.62 -12.29
CA ARG A 99 -17.54 18.34 -12.66
C ARG A 99 -16.43 18.16 -11.63
N ALA A 100 -16.72 18.18 -10.35
CA ALA A 100 -15.72 18.00 -9.29
C ALA A 100 -15.10 16.60 -9.37
N ASN A 101 -15.94 15.57 -9.59
CA ASN A 101 -15.44 14.21 -9.79
C ASN A 101 -14.65 14.04 -11.10
N TYR A 102 -15.09 14.69 -12.19
CA TYR A 102 -14.37 14.68 -13.47
C TYR A 102 -12.97 15.30 -13.34
N ILE A 103 -12.85 16.46 -12.70
CA ILE A 103 -11.55 17.11 -12.44
C ILE A 103 -10.65 16.19 -11.62
N PHE A 104 -11.20 15.54 -10.60
CA PHE A 104 -10.51 14.59 -9.78
C PHE A 104 -9.87 13.45 -10.59
N TYR A 105 -10.55 12.92 -11.61
CA TYR A 105 -10.02 11.85 -12.47
C TYR A 105 -8.72 12.21 -13.19
N GLN A 106 -8.42 13.51 -13.36
CA GLN A 106 -7.18 13.97 -13.96
C GLN A 106 -5.94 13.72 -13.07
N TYR A 107 -6.15 13.58 -11.77
CA TYR A 107 -5.09 13.38 -10.78
C TYR A 107 -4.91 11.92 -10.37
N VAL A 108 -5.85 11.06 -10.70
CA VAL A 108 -5.78 9.64 -10.36
C VAL A 108 -4.72 8.94 -11.21
N PRO A 109 -3.72 8.29 -10.60
CA PRO A 109 -2.72 7.54 -11.34
C PRO A 109 -3.38 6.34 -12.04
N LYS A 110 -2.99 6.14 -13.30
CA LYS A 110 -3.47 5.04 -14.15
C LYS A 110 -2.39 4.63 -15.14
N PHE A 111 -2.46 3.41 -15.63
CA PHE A 111 -1.63 2.96 -16.73
C PHE A 111 -2.26 3.30 -18.08
N GLU A 112 -1.42 3.48 -19.08
CA GLU A 112 -1.87 3.58 -20.46
C GLU A 112 -2.43 2.22 -20.94
N LYS A 113 -3.35 2.29 -21.88
CA LYS A 113 -4.02 1.11 -22.42
C LYS A 113 -3.04 0.08 -22.98
N GLY A 114 -3.17 -1.16 -22.51
CA GLY A 114 -2.43 -2.30 -23.03
C GLY A 114 -1.00 -2.48 -22.49
N ILE A 115 -0.55 -1.61 -21.56
CA ILE A 115 0.76 -1.80 -20.91
C ILE A 115 0.70 -2.94 -19.90
N ILE A 116 -0.38 -3.03 -19.11
CA ILE A 116 -0.59 -4.08 -18.12
C ILE A 116 -1.72 -4.98 -18.59
N ASN A 117 -1.45 -6.28 -18.65
CA ASN A 117 -2.46 -7.31 -18.96
C ASN A 117 -2.71 -8.24 -17.78
N TYR A 118 -1.75 -8.33 -16.84
CA TYR A 118 -1.80 -9.23 -15.69
C TYR A 118 -1.20 -8.56 -14.47
N VAL A 119 -1.72 -8.89 -13.30
CA VAL A 119 -1.17 -8.49 -12.01
C VAL A 119 -1.03 -9.74 -11.15
N ALA A 120 0.18 -10.03 -10.70
CA ALA A 120 0.44 -11.15 -9.81
C ALA A 120 0.39 -10.69 -8.36
N PHE A 121 -0.16 -11.53 -7.49
CA PHE A 121 -0.28 -11.35 -6.05
C PHE A 121 0.32 -12.55 -5.34
N SER A 122 1.04 -12.31 -4.26
CA SER A 122 1.58 -13.37 -3.41
C SER A 122 1.65 -12.91 -1.96
N PRO A 123 1.21 -13.72 -1.00
CA PRO A 123 1.54 -13.47 0.40
C PRO A 123 3.06 -13.53 0.58
N LEU A 124 3.61 -12.75 1.51
CA LEU A 124 5.05 -12.59 1.72
C LEU A 124 5.78 -13.93 1.89
N GLU A 125 5.21 -14.84 2.63
CA GLU A 125 5.80 -16.16 2.94
C GLU A 125 5.97 -17.06 1.71
N LYS A 126 5.15 -16.84 0.67
CA LYS A 126 5.16 -17.57 -0.59
C LYS A 126 5.70 -16.74 -1.76
N LEU A 127 6.26 -15.56 -1.47
CA LEU A 127 6.76 -14.65 -2.47
C LEU A 127 8.09 -15.15 -3.05
N THR A 128 8.08 -15.55 -4.31
CA THR A 128 9.27 -16.08 -5.03
C THR A 128 9.82 -15.11 -6.07
N PHE A 129 9.21 -13.97 -6.26
CA PHE A 129 9.58 -12.98 -7.27
C PHE A 129 9.77 -11.59 -6.65
N GLU A 130 10.58 -10.76 -7.29
CA GLU A 130 10.70 -9.33 -6.95
C GLU A 130 9.38 -8.63 -7.24
N PRO A 131 8.62 -8.18 -6.22
CA PRO A 131 7.39 -7.44 -6.43
C PRO A 131 7.70 -6.05 -6.97
N ASP A 132 6.76 -5.40 -7.63
CA ASP A 132 6.87 -3.98 -7.94
C ASP A 132 6.48 -3.12 -6.73
N VAL A 133 5.51 -3.61 -5.96
CA VAL A 133 5.05 -3.00 -4.72
C VAL A 133 4.81 -4.08 -3.66
N LEU A 134 5.29 -3.85 -2.45
CA LEU A 134 4.92 -4.63 -1.25
C LEU A 134 3.85 -3.84 -0.49
N ILE A 135 2.72 -4.47 -0.19
CA ILE A 135 1.60 -3.84 0.54
C ILE A 135 1.49 -4.48 1.91
N ILE A 136 1.46 -3.65 2.93
CA ILE A 136 1.36 -4.03 4.34
C ILE A 136 0.06 -3.46 4.90
N THR A 137 -0.73 -4.32 5.56
CA THR A 137 -1.84 -3.90 6.42
C THR A 137 -1.33 -3.87 7.85
N ALA A 138 -1.35 -2.70 8.47
CA ALA A 138 -0.72 -2.46 9.76
C ALA A 138 -1.67 -1.71 10.71
N THR A 139 -1.58 -2.00 12.00
CA THR A 139 -2.09 -1.10 13.04
C THR A 139 -1.29 0.19 13.07
N HIS A 140 -1.79 1.23 13.74
CA HIS A 140 -1.07 2.52 13.86
C HIS A 140 0.34 2.35 14.45
N GLY A 141 0.50 1.48 15.46
CA GLY A 141 1.81 1.21 16.07
C GLY A 141 2.79 0.52 15.11
N GLN A 142 2.31 -0.49 14.36
CA GLN A 142 3.12 -1.16 13.35
C GLN A 142 3.46 -0.22 12.18
N ALA A 143 2.50 0.62 11.77
CA ALA A 143 2.70 1.60 10.72
C ALA A 143 3.78 2.63 11.08
N GLU A 144 3.84 3.07 12.34
CA GLU A 144 4.92 3.94 12.84
C GLU A 144 6.28 3.30 12.62
N ILE A 145 6.46 2.03 13.02
CA ILE A 145 7.73 1.30 12.87
C ILE A 145 8.12 1.18 11.39
N VAL A 146 7.19 0.78 10.53
CA VAL A 146 7.44 0.62 9.09
C VAL A 146 7.81 1.96 8.44
N MET A 147 7.07 3.02 8.74
CA MET A 147 7.32 4.34 8.17
C MET A 147 8.61 4.95 8.72
N ARG A 148 8.93 4.71 10.00
CA ARG A 148 10.20 5.12 10.59
C ARG A 148 11.38 4.38 9.95
N ALA A 149 11.21 3.11 9.54
CA ALA A 149 12.24 2.40 8.79
C ALA A 149 12.56 3.06 7.44
N MET A 150 11.60 3.73 6.79
CA MET A 150 11.87 4.52 5.58
C MET A 150 12.75 5.74 5.90
N THR A 151 12.46 6.48 6.98
CA THR A 151 13.13 7.74 7.28
C THR A 151 14.41 7.60 8.10
N TYR A 152 14.63 6.46 8.78
CA TYR A 152 15.67 6.26 9.79
C TYR A 152 17.08 6.64 9.31
N SER A 153 17.47 6.23 8.10
CA SER A 153 18.78 6.57 7.53
C SER A 153 18.70 7.60 6.39
N THR A 154 17.49 7.89 5.89
CA THR A 154 17.31 8.73 4.69
C THR A 154 16.83 10.14 5.01
N GLY A 155 16.12 10.33 6.14
CA GLY A 155 15.43 11.57 6.44
C GLY A 155 14.22 11.87 5.54
N GLU A 156 13.78 10.89 4.73
CA GLU A 156 12.63 11.07 3.84
C GLU A 156 11.34 11.31 4.65
N LEU A 157 10.47 12.18 4.15
CA LEU A 157 9.25 12.58 4.83
C LEU A 157 8.14 11.55 4.64
N TYR A 158 7.30 11.38 5.66
CA TYR A 158 6.05 10.67 5.51
C TYR A 158 5.13 11.48 4.59
N GLN A 159 4.69 10.84 3.51
CA GLN A 159 3.76 11.43 2.57
C GLN A 159 2.60 10.46 2.33
N SER A 160 1.38 10.99 2.31
CA SER A 160 0.19 10.24 1.93
C SER A 160 -0.49 10.94 0.77
N ARG A 161 -0.82 10.16 -0.25
CA ARG A 161 -1.74 10.56 -1.31
C ARG A 161 -2.90 9.58 -1.34
N THR A 162 -4.08 10.13 -1.17
CA THR A 162 -5.33 9.39 -1.20
C THR A 162 -6.46 10.27 -1.68
N THR A 163 -7.59 9.66 -1.91
CA THR A 163 -8.80 10.32 -2.36
C THR A 163 -10.02 9.53 -1.88
N PRO A 164 -11.21 10.13 -1.83
CA PRO A 164 -12.38 9.45 -1.30
C PRO A 164 -12.83 8.24 -2.13
N VAL A 165 -12.31 8.08 -3.35
CA VAL A 165 -12.63 6.96 -4.25
C VAL A 165 -11.35 6.45 -4.94
N MET A 166 -11.44 5.32 -5.67
CA MET A 166 -10.33 4.75 -6.45
C MET A 166 -9.08 4.43 -5.62
N GLY A 167 -9.28 3.90 -4.41
CA GLY A 167 -8.19 3.55 -3.50
C GLY A 167 -7.12 2.64 -4.11
N CYS A 168 -7.50 1.73 -5.01
CA CYS A 168 -6.56 0.85 -5.72
C CYS A 168 -5.51 1.64 -6.52
N ALA A 169 -5.83 2.82 -7.06
CA ALA A 169 -4.85 3.67 -7.73
C ALA A 169 -3.75 4.12 -6.75
N TRP A 170 -4.09 4.39 -5.50
CA TRP A 170 -3.17 4.93 -4.49
C TRP A 170 -2.36 3.86 -3.76
N ILE A 171 -2.87 2.63 -3.67
CA ILE A 171 -2.14 1.52 -3.04
C ILE A 171 -1.28 0.73 -4.03
N TYR A 172 -1.67 0.69 -5.31
CA TYR A 172 -0.97 -0.10 -6.31
C TYR A 172 -0.18 0.75 -7.32
N ILE A 173 -0.87 1.71 -7.97
CA ILE A 173 -0.33 2.38 -9.16
C ILE A 173 0.56 3.56 -8.78
N TYR A 174 0.09 4.40 -7.85
CA TYR A 174 0.87 5.58 -7.41
C TYR A 174 2.26 5.22 -6.89
N PRO A 175 2.44 4.28 -5.95
CA PRO A 175 3.76 3.92 -5.46
C PRO A 175 4.65 3.36 -6.57
N PHE A 176 4.12 2.55 -7.47
CA PHE A 176 4.86 2.03 -8.61
C PHE A 176 5.35 3.14 -9.56
N GLN A 177 4.46 4.06 -9.96
CA GLN A 177 4.80 5.12 -10.93
C GLN A 177 5.64 6.23 -10.32
N SER A 178 5.39 6.60 -9.07
CA SER A 178 6.11 7.69 -8.41
C SER A 178 7.43 7.25 -7.77
N GLY A 179 7.59 5.95 -7.51
CA GLY A 179 8.68 5.44 -6.70
C GLY A 179 8.63 5.85 -5.23
N LYS A 180 7.50 6.34 -4.72
CA LYS A 180 7.36 6.80 -3.34
C LYS A 180 6.58 5.82 -2.50
N VAL A 181 7.02 5.61 -1.26
CA VAL A 181 6.21 4.93 -0.25
C VAL A 181 4.94 5.76 -0.02
N ASN A 182 3.80 5.09 -0.03
CA ASN A 182 2.51 5.72 0.22
C ASN A 182 1.77 4.99 1.32
N PHE A 183 0.96 5.72 2.09
CA PHE A 183 0.06 5.08 3.05
C PHE A 183 -1.34 5.69 2.94
N ILE A 184 -2.36 4.89 3.20
CA ILE A 184 -3.75 5.34 3.23
C ILE A 184 -4.49 4.70 4.40
N VAL A 185 -5.56 5.35 4.83
CA VAL A 185 -6.54 4.81 5.77
C VAL A 185 -7.72 4.28 4.93
N PRO A 186 -7.95 2.96 4.86
CA PRO A 186 -9.00 2.36 4.01
C PRO A 186 -10.39 2.91 4.31
N GLU A 187 -10.68 3.20 5.58
CA GLU A 187 -11.95 3.76 6.03
C GLU A 187 -12.26 5.16 5.47
N MET A 188 -11.24 5.89 4.98
CA MET A 188 -11.42 7.18 4.30
C MET A 188 -11.76 7.02 2.81
N VAL A 189 -11.74 5.80 2.29
CA VAL A 189 -11.97 5.50 0.87
C VAL A 189 -13.27 4.74 0.69
N HIS A 190 -14.29 5.40 0.12
CA HIS A 190 -15.67 4.90 0.03
C HIS A 190 -15.77 3.44 -0.42
N GLY A 191 -15.07 3.06 -1.50
CA GLY A 191 -15.13 1.70 -2.02
C GLY A 191 -14.41 0.66 -1.15
N MET A 192 -13.37 1.04 -0.42
CA MET A 192 -12.65 0.16 0.49
C MET A 192 -13.45 -0.07 1.77
N LYS A 193 -14.00 1.02 2.34
CA LYS A 193 -14.91 0.95 3.49
C LYS A 193 -16.11 0.07 3.20
N GLY A 194 -16.81 0.30 2.10
CA GLY A 194 -17.99 -0.46 1.73
C GLY A 194 -17.75 -1.96 1.43
N ARG A 195 -16.48 -2.37 1.26
CA ARG A 195 -16.06 -3.77 1.06
C ARG A 195 -15.38 -4.38 2.28
N GLU A 196 -15.33 -3.64 3.38
CA GLU A 196 -14.71 -4.12 4.63
C GLU A 196 -13.30 -4.69 4.36
N LEU A 197 -12.49 -3.91 3.65
CA LEU A 197 -11.18 -4.38 3.20
C LEU A 197 -10.21 -4.66 4.35
N SER A 198 -10.34 -3.92 5.44
CA SER A 198 -9.49 -4.04 6.63
C SER A 198 -10.25 -3.62 7.89
N ALA A 199 -9.69 -3.88 9.07
CA ALA A 199 -10.22 -3.42 10.34
C ALA A 199 -10.19 -1.88 10.45
N ASP A 200 -11.06 -1.30 11.28
CA ASP A 200 -11.27 0.15 11.42
C ASP A 200 -10.00 0.94 11.78
N ASP A 201 -9.04 0.32 12.47
CA ASP A 201 -7.79 0.92 12.92
C ASP A 201 -6.59 0.63 12.01
N SER A 202 -6.83 0.13 10.81
CA SER A 202 -5.78 -0.29 9.88
C SER A 202 -5.29 0.84 8.98
N ILE A 203 -4.00 0.79 8.68
CA ILE A 203 -3.32 1.58 7.65
C ILE A 203 -2.78 0.64 6.59
N LEU A 204 -3.03 0.94 5.31
CA LEU A 204 -2.35 0.28 4.20
C LEU A 204 -1.10 1.06 3.82
N ILE A 205 0.05 0.40 3.85
CA ILE A 205 1.34 0.98 3.46
C ILE A 205 1.81 0.27 2.20
N SER A 206 2.12 1.03 1.18
CA SER A 206 2.58 0.53 -0.12
C SER A 206 4.02 0.95 -0.37
N ILE A 207 4.91 -0.03 -0.46
CA ILE A 207 6.36 0.15 -0.53
C ILE A 207 6.83 -0.30 -1.93
N PRO A 208 7.28 0.64 -2.80
CA PRO A 208 7.95 0.27 -4.05
C PRO A 208 9.19 -0.57 -3.77
N TYR A 209 9.47 -1.56 -4.62
CA TYR A 209 10.53 -2.55 -4.37
C TYR A 209 11.92 -1.95 -4.10
N HIS A 210 12.27 -0.87 -4.75
CA HIS A 210 13.57 -0.23 -4.55
C HIS A 210 13.78 0.36 -3.15
N TRP A 211 12.72 0.57 -2.36
CA TRP A 211 12.81 0.94 -0.94
C TRP A 211 13.09 -0.24 -0.02
N ILE A 212 12.78 -1.45 -0.46
CA ILE A 212 12.89 -2.66 0.38
C ILE A 212 14.30 -2.85 0.94
N PRO A 213 15.40 -2.74 0.15
CA PRO A 213 16.74 -2.94 0.70
C PRO A 213 17.09 -2.00 1.85
N VAL A 214 16.81 -0.71 1.72
CA VAL A 214 17.10 0.27 2.77
C VAL A 214 16.19 0.08 3.97
N MET A 215 14.90 -0.19 3.76
CA MET A 215 13.96 -0.39 4.86
C MET A 215 14.25 -1.66 5.65
N THR A 216 14.58 -2.76 4.99
CA THR A 216 14.96 -4.00 5.68
C THR A 216 16.27 -3.86 6.46
N GLN A 217 17.23 -3.09 5.94
CA GLN A 217 18.46 -2.77 6.67
C GLN A 217 18.15 -1.89 7.90
N ASN A 218 17.37 -0.85 7.72
CA ASN A 218 16.98 0.05 8.80
C ASN A 218 16.19 -0.69 9.90
N LEU A 219 15.27 -1.60 9.56
CA LEU A 219 14.56 -2.43 10.53
C LEU A 219 15.48 -3.31 11.37
N LYS A 220 16.61 -3.77 10.80
CA LYS A 220 17.63 -4.56 11.53
C LYS A 220 18.48 -3.72 12.48
N GLU A 221 18.70 -2.45 12.14
CA GLU A 221 19.60 -1.54 12.88
C GLU A 221 18.88 -0.66 13.90
N MET A 222 17.63 -0.25 13.62
CA MET A 222 16.92 0.67 14.48
C MET A 222 16.33 -0.03 15.71
N GLN A 223 16.19 0.71 16.78
CA GLN A 223 15.38 0.30 17.92
C GLN A 223 13.90 0.31 17.50
N MET A 224 13.27 -0.87 17.38
CA MET A 224 11.86 -0.97 16.97
C MET A 224 10.91 -0.33 17.98
N HIS A 225 11.13 -0.58 19.29
CA HIS A 225 10.31 -0.03 20.35
C HIS A 225 11.02 1.17 21.00
N LEU A 226 10.40 2.33 20.89
CA LEU A 226 10.87 3.58 21.51
C LEU A 226 10.20 3.77 22.88
N PRO A 227 10.79 4.60 23.78
CA PRO A 227 10.17 4.93 25.06
C PRO A 227 8.75 5.48 24.95
N SER A 228 8.45 6.20 23.88
CA SER A 228 7.10 6.69 23.59
C SER A 228 6.06 5.57 23.41
N HIS A 229 6.48 4.36 23.09
CA HIS A 229 5.60 3.19 22.98
C HIS A 229 5.23 2.61 24.35
N ALA A 230 6.08 2.81 25.35
CA ALA A 230 5.83 2.38 26.74
C ALA A 230 4.92 3.35 27.49
N GLY A 231 4.82 4.60 27.03
CA GLY A 231 3.90 5.59 27.59
C GLY A 231 4.53 6.96 27.80
N LYS A 232 3.72 7.87 28.35
CA LYS A 232 4.11 9.27 28.54
C LYS A 232 5.25 9.44 29.55
N GLU A 233 5.25 8.67 30.61
CA GLU A 233 6.24 8.80 31.70
C GLU A 233 7.63 8.42 31.22
N GLU A 234 7.76 7.28 30.53
CA GLU A 234 9.01 6.80 29.98
C GLU A 234 9.55 7.75 28.91
N TYR A 235 8.66 8.24 28.02
CA TYR A 235 9.02 9.24 27.02
C TYR A 235 9.58 10.52 27.66
N LEU A 236 8.90 11.07 28.68
CA LEU A 236 9.33 12.30 29.34
C LEU A 236 10.62 12.13 30.15
N ALA A 237 10.81 10.96 30.76
CA ALA A 237 12.05 10.66 31.52
C ALA A 237 13.26 10.66 30.57
N GLU A 238 13.16 9.96 29.43
CA GLU A 238 14.27 9.91 28.49
C GLU A 238 14.51 11.24 27.78
N PHE A 239 13.45 11.90 27.30
CA PHE A 239 13.55 13.19 26.64
C PHE A 239 14.14 14.26 27.58
N GLY A 240 13.71 14.28 28.85
CA GLY A 240 14.26 15.14 29.86
C GLY A 240 15.74 14.87 30.15
N GLY A 241 16.14 13.60 30.18
CA GLY A 241 17.56 13.20 30.33
C GLY A 241 18.43 13.68 29.18
N ILE A 242 17.94 13.56 27.94
CA ILE A 242 18.65 14.03 26.73
C ILE A 242 18.81 15.56 26.77
N LEU A 243 17.75 16.32 27.09
CA LEU A 243 17.79 17.77 27.16
C LEU A 243 18.69 18.26 28.30
N GLY A 244 18.64 17.61 29.46
CA GLY A 244 19.52 17.91 30.59
C GLY A 244 20.99 17.72 30.22
N GLY A 245 21.34 16.62 29.58
CA GLY A 245 22.69 16.35 29.11
C GLY A 245 23.22 17.34 28.07
N LEU A 246 22.34 17.84 27.18
CA LEU A 246 22.70 18.89 26.21
C LEU A 246 22.96 20.24 26.89
N ALA A 247 22.13 20.59 27.89
CA ALA A 247 22.31 21.84 28.65
C ALA A 247 23.62 21.86 29.48
N GLU A 248 24.07 20.71 29.99
CA GLU A 248 25.37 20.60 30.67
C GLU A 248 26.55 20.71 29.70
N LYS A 249 26.45 20.11 28.50
CA LYS A 249 27.50 20.21 27.48
C LYS A 249 27.66 21.63 26.95
N SER A 250 26.58 22.40 26.84
CA SER A 250 26.63 23.80 26.39
C SER A 250 27.23 24.77 27.42
N LYS A 251 27.37 24.34 28.66
CA LYS A 251 27.98 25.12 29.76
C LYS A 251 29.47 24.84 29.96
N ARG A 252 30.03 23.87 29.22
CA ARG A 252 31.48 23.64 29.27
C ARG A 252 32.17 24.60 28.29
N PRO A 253 33.15 25.42 28.77
CA PRO A 253 33.87 26.41 27.97
C PRO A 253 34.69 25.75 26.84
#